data_22eaa93b11d6591cb810ba32fa5c814a
#
_entry.id   22eaa93b11d6591cb810ba32fa5c814a
#
_cell.length_a   1.000
_cell.length_b   1.000
_cell.length_c   1.000
_cell.angle_alpha   90.00
_cell.angle_beta   90.00
_cell.angle_gamma   90.00
#
_symmetry.space_group_name_H-M   'P 1'
#
loop_
_entity.id
_entity.type
_entity.pdbx_description
1 polymer ?
#
loop_
_entity_poly.entity_id
_entity_poly.type
_entity_poly.pdbx_seq_one_letter_code
_entity_poly.pdbx_strand_id
1 'polypeptide(L)'
;DGRDLESAVVEKGSYVSFRSLTSGAELLYQIGSKEVAEIADDDRTDGVKTETKKYKSNEGIRVEGDYGATFSISIRAVKWNSNHTVKEMKSSKTLCFTYTIAPQKQALKPTATPATQESAPTTVTPGDKILLSSSTKGSSIYYTIDGSTPVVEWVGKELKFGENTKPYNAGEGIIMPLDEEGYFTVHAIAVAEDYKNSQEAIFIYAYPDAVQSPYANIPSGSVDLGTKVLLKNRTEGASIHYTIKTDGTE
;
A
#
# COMPACT_ATOMS: atom_id res chain seq x y z
N ASP A 1 12.83 -6.09 42.59
CA ASP A 1 11.51 -5.54 42.40
C ASP A 1 10.91 -6.19 41.17
N GLY A 2 10.09 -7.26 41.42
CA GLY A 2 9.32 -7.91 40.36
C GLY A 2 8.23 -6.97 39.88
N ARG A 3 8.54 -6.20 38.85
CA ARG A 3 7.49 -5.65 38.01
C ARG A 3 7.06 -6.78 37.10
N ASP A 4 5.81 -7.17 37.20
CA ASP A 4 5.12 -7.88 36.14
C ASP A 4 5.22 -6.99 34.90
N LEU A 5 6.14 -7.34 34.01
CA LEU A 5 6.28 -6.65 32.74
C LEU A 5 5.12 -7.14 31.87
N GLU A 6 4.08 -6.32 31.80
CA GLU A 6 3.03 -6.48 30.79
C GLU A 6 3.69 -6.69 29.42
N SER A 7 3.15 -7.60 28.62
CA SER A 7 3.65 -7.88 27.30
C SER A 7 3.63 -6.58 26.47
N ALA A 8 4.80 -6.10 26.09
CA ALA A 8 4.90 -4.90 25.27
C ALA A 8 4.67 -5.22 23.80
N VAL A 9 3.94 -4.35 23.09
CA VAL A 9 3.81 -4.42 21.64
C VAL A 9 5.02 -3.70 21.02
N VAL A 10 5.67 -4.35 20.06
CA VAL A 10 6.87 -3.86 19.38
C VAL A 10 6.69 -3.92 17.86
N GLU A 11 7.25 -2.96 17.14
CA GLU A 11 7.20 -2.95 15.68
C GLU A 11 8.17 -3.99 15.09
N LYS A 12 7.75 -4.70 14.04
CA LYS A 12 8.62 -5.60 13.27
C LYS A 12 9.81 -4.82 12.70
N GLY A 13 11.01 -5.40 12.79
CA GLY A 13 12.24 -4.75 12.35
C GLY A 13 12.84 -3.73 13.34
N SER A 14 12.14 -3.38 14.43
CA SER A 14 12.69 -2.56 15.52
C SER A 14 13.71 -3.33 16.35
N TYR A 15 14.32 -2.66 17.33
CA TYR A 15 15.33 -3.27 18.20
C TYR A 15 14.93 -3.17 19.66
N VAL A 16 15.08 -4.27 20.39
CA VAL A 16 14.95 -4.33 21.85
C VAL A 16 16.35 -4.24 22.45
N SER A 17 16.53 -3.32 23.41
CA SER A 17 17.81 -3.08 24.05
C SER A 17 17.77 -3.40 25.53
N PHE A 18 18.85 -4.00 26.02
CA PHE A 18 19.03 -4.37 27.41
C PHE A 18 20.30 -3.77 27.97
N ARG A 19 20.33 -3.57 29.28
CA ARG A 19 21.55 -3.14 30.01
C ARG A 19 21.63 -3.81 31.35
N SER A 20 22.87 -4.08 31.82
CA SER A 20 23.15 -4.46 33.18
C SER A 20 23.56 -3.23 33.99
N LEU A 21 23.16 -3.16 35.27
CA LEU A 21 23.64 -2.16 36.22
C LEU A 21 25.00 -2.55 36.80
N THR A 22 25.41 -3.80 36.64
CA THR A 22 26.74 -4.28 37.09
C THR A 22 27.78 -3.95 36.03
N SER A 23 28.73 -3.10 36.38
CA SER A 23 29.80 -2.71 35.48
C SER A 23 30.62 -3.93 35.03
N GLY A 24 30.88 -4.04 33.72
CA GLY A 24 31.63 -5.15 33.12
C GLY A 24 30.89 -6.49 33.10
N ALA A 25 29.60 -6.54 33.43
CA ALA A 25 28.82 -7.76 33.25
C ALA A 25 28.45 -7.95 31.79
N GLU A 26 28.52 -9.19 31.35
CA GLU A 26 28.03 -9.63 30.05
C GLU A 26 26.55 -10.06 30.16
N LEU A 27 25.78 -9.85 29.11
CA LEU A 27 24.41 -10.31 29.02
C LEU A 27 24.32 -11.48 28.03
N LEU A 28 23.77 -12.59 28.52
CA LEU A 28 23.45 -13.77 27.70
C LEU A 28 21.96 -13.88 27.52
N TYR A 29 21.50 -14.25 26.33
CA TYR A 29 20.07 -14.31 26.02
C TYR A 29 19.71 -15.49 25.14
N GLN A 30 18.43 -15.85 25.19
CA GLN A 30 17.75 -16.75 24.26
C GLN A 30 16.44 -16.11 23.79
N ILE A 31 16.07 -16.39 22.55
CA ILE A 31 14.78 -15.98 21.97
C ILE A 31 13.97 -17.24 21.69
N GLY A 32 12.71 -17.25 22.08
CA GLY A 32 11.82 -18.38 21.84
C GLY A 32 10.36 -17.99 21.91
N SER A 33 9.50 -18.96 21.64
CA SER A 33 8.05 -18.82 21.80
C SER A 33 7.61 -18.99 23.25
N LYS A 34 8.51 -19.43 24.13
CA LYS A 34 8.26 -19.68 25.55
C LYS A 34 9.41 -19.12 26.40
N GLU A 35 9.09 -18.86 27.65
CA GLU A 35 10.06 -18.50 28.66
C GLU A 35 11.08 -19.62 28.86
N VAL A 36 12.36 -19.24 29.01
CA VAL A 36 13.44 -20.11 29.44
C VAL A 36 13.74 -19.78 30.89
N ALA A 37 13.43 -20.71 31.77
CA ALA A 37 13.57 -20.53 33.24
C ALA A 37 15.01 -20.30 33.67
N GLU A 38 15.97 -20.91 32.99
CA GLU A 38 17.39 -20.74 33.29
C GLU A 38 18.24 -20.78 32.01
N ILE A 39 19.02 -19.72 31.80
CA ILE A 39 20.02 -19.65 30.74
C ILE A 39 21.39 -20.10 31.29
N ALA A 40 22.11 -20.91 30.51
CA ALA A 40 23.47 -21.29 30.84
C ALA A 40 24.38 -20.05 31.01
N ASP A 41 25.36 -20.14 31.89
CA ASP A 41 26.29 -19.02 32.16
C ASP A 41 27.35 -18.83 31.06
N ASP A 42 27.39 -19.70 30.08
CA ASP A 42 28.35 -19.69 28.99
C ASP A 42 27.66 -19.86 27.64
N ASP A 43 28.02 -19.03 26.69
CA ASP A 43 27.62 -19.16 25.29
C ASP A 43 28.55 -20.10 24.51
N ARG A 44 29.66 -20.50 25.15
CA ARG A 44 30.61 -21.47 24.58
C ARG A 44 30.06 -22.88 24.72
N THR A 45 30.01 -23.55 23.61
CA THR A 45 29.54 -24.92 23.52
C THR A 45 30.71 -25.89 23.44
N ASP A 46 30.81 -26.78 24.40
CA ASP A 46 31.65 -27.97 24.28
C ASP A 46 31.00 -28.96 23.28
N GLY A 47 30.88 -28.54 22.01
CA GLY A 47 30.34 -29.35 20.92
C GLY A 47 28.82 -29.43 20.82
N VAL A 48 28.06 -28.86 21.75
CA VAL A 48 26.59 -28.78 21.68
C VAL A 48 26.18 -27.35 21.33
N LYS A 49 25.44 -27.15 20.24
CA LYS A 49 24.89 -25.83 19.89
C LYS A 49 23.89 -25.43 20.97
N THR A 50 24.26 -24.53 21.85
CA THR A 50 23.29 -23.89 22.75
C THR A 50 22.60 -22.76 21.98
N GLU A 51 21.31 -22.53 22.22
CA GLU A 51 20.58 -21.39 21.68
C GLU A 51 20.95 -20.09 22.39
N THR A 52 21.81 -20.15 23.38
CA THR A 52 22.31 -19.00 24.16
C THR A 52 23.25 -18.15 23.31
N LYS A 53 22.98 -16.85 23.26
CA LYS A 53 23.76 -15.86 22.53
C LYS A 53 24.28 -14.78 23.46
N LYS A 54 25.45 -14.23 23.15
CA LYS A 54 25.98 -13.05 23.83
C LYS A 54 25.34 -11.80 23.27
N TYR A 55 24.79 -10.97 24.16
CA TYR A 55 24.16 -9.72 23.78
C TYR A 55 25.21 -8.64 23.50
N LYS A 56 25.02 -7.92 22.39
CA LYS A 56 25.84 -6.79 22.00
C LYS A 56 25.03 -5.49 22.17
N SER A 57 25.45 -4.69 23.16
CA SER A 57 24.72 -3.48 23.56
C SER A 57 24.61 -2.41 22.49
N ASN A 58 25.55 -2.39 21.54
CA ASN A 58 25.55 -1.46 20.39
C ASN A 58 24.62 -1.89 19.23
N GLU A 59 24.19 -3.15 19.20
CA GLU A 59 23.37 -3.68 18.11
C GLU A 59 21.89 -3.84 18.53
N GLY A 60 21.64 -4.22 19.79
CA GLY A 60 20.31 -4.61 20.24
C GLY A 60 19.88 -5.98 19.69
N ILE A 61 18.65 -6.37 19.97
CA ILE A 61 18.01 -7.59 19.43
C ILE A 61 16.94 -7.15 18.45
N ARG A 62 17.13 -7.48 17.18
CA ARG A 62 16.16 -7.15 16.15
C ARG A 62 14.89 -7.97 16.31
N VAL A 63 13.74 -7.32 16.19
CA VAL A 63 12.42 -7.96 16.24
C VAL A 63 12.12 -8.60 14.89
N GLU A 64 12.04 -9.93 14.87
CA GLU A 64 11.78 -10.73 13.68
C GLU A 64 10.62 -11.70 13.95
N GLY A 65 9.90 -12.10 12.90
CA GLY A 65 8.77 -13.01 12.99
C GLY A 65 7.54 -12.49 12.27
N ASP A 66 6.43 -13.18 12.43
CA ASP A 66 5.17 -12.82 11.81
C ASP A 66 4.44 -11.72 12.58
N TYR A 67 3.70 -10.87 11.88
CA TYR A 67 2.86 -9.85 12.49
C TYR A 67 1.82 -10.47 13.43
N GLY A 68 1.68 -9.91 14.61
CA GLY A 68 0.80 -10.42 15.66
C GLY A 68 1.37 -11.59 16.46
N ALA A 69 2.53 -12.14 16.09
CA ALA A 69 3.17 -13.21 16.83
C ALA A 69 3.74 -12.72 18.16
N THR A 70 3.74 -13.60 19.15
CA THR A 70 4.34 -13.36 20.47
C THR A 70 5.66 -14.12 20.57
N PHE A 71 6.69 -13.48 21.12
CA PHE A 71 7.99 -14.08 21.41
C PHE A 71 8.49 -13.64 22.78
N SER A 72 9.39 -14.43 23.34
CA SER A 72 10.01 -14.15 24.63
C SER A 72 11.52 -14.02 24.47
N ILE A 73 12.10 -13.05 25.17
CA ILE A 73 13.54 -12.89 25.35
C ILE A 73 13.86 -13.20 26.80
N SER A 74 14.52 -14.32 27.03
CA SER A 74 15.06 -14.68 28.34
C SER A 74 16.49 -14.21 28.40
N ILE A 75 16.87 -13.48 29.45
CA ILE A 75 18.17 -12.81 29.56
C ILE A 75 18.77 -12.95 30.96
N ARG A 76 20.08 -13.10 31.05
CA ARG A 76 20.85 -13.26 32.27
C ARG A 76 22.15 -12.47 32.22
N ALA A 77 22.54 -11.88 33.33
CA ALA A 77 23.83 -11.20 33.46
C ALA A 77 24.88 -12.12 34.11
N VAL A 78 26.06 -12.16 33.53
CA VAL A 78 27.22 -12.94 34.02
C VAL A 78 28.45 -12.02 34.08
N LYS A 79 29.26 -12.14 35.12
CA LYS A 79 30.51 -11.39 35.20
C LYS A 79 31.71 -12.33 35.40
N TRP A 80 32.58 -12.32 34.41
CA TRP A 80 33.81 -13.10 34.36
C TRP A 80 35.02 -12.26 34.72
N ASN A 81 36.11 -12.92 35.17
CA ASN A 81 37.44 -12.30 35.24
C ASN A 81 37.95 -11.97 33.83
N SER A 82 39.03 -11.20 33.74
CA SER A 82 39.62 -10.76 32.46
C SER A 82 39.97 -11.90 31.49
N ASN A 83 40.24 -13.10 32.02
CA ASN A 83 40.61 -14.28 31.22
C ASN A 83 39.42 -15.21 30.95
N HIS A 84 38.21 -14.86 31.34
CA HIS A 84 37.00 -15.68 31.22
C HIS A 84 37.11 -17.10 31.81
N THR A 85 37.92 -17.27 32.83
CA THR A 85 38.17 -18.58 33.46
C THR A 85 37.40 -18.78 34.77
N VAL A 86 37.09 -17.70 35.47
CA VAL A 86 36.40 -17.73 36.77
C VAL A 86 35.36 -16.62 36.81
N LYS A 87 34.17 -16.92 37.32
CA LYS A 87 33.15 -15.89 37.58
C LYS A 87 33.57 -15.05 38.78
N GLU A 88 33.63 -13.73 38.58
CA GLU A 88 33.91 -12.79 39.67
C GLU A 88 32.70 -12.60 40.60
N MET A 89 31.49 -12.83 40.08
CA MET A 89 30.24 -12.68 40.82
C MET A 89 29.29 -13.83 40.51
N LYS A 90 28.37 -14.11 41.44
CA LYS A 90 27.24 -14.99 41.16
C LYS A 90 26.41 -14.41 40.01
N SER A 91 26.06 -15.23 39.03
CA SER A 91 25.19 -14.83 37.91
C SER A 91 23.82 -14.36 38.40
N SER A 92 23.21 -13.43 37.67
CA SER A 92 21.86 -12.99 38.00
C SER A 92 20.85 -14.13 37.82
N LYS A 93 19.63 -13.95 38.32
CA LYS A 93 18.50 -14.75 37.86
C LYS A 93 18.28 -14.49 36.37
N THR A 94 17.73 -15.46 35.67
CA THR A 94 17.19 -15.26 34.32
C THR A 94 15.91 -14.45 34.44
N LEU A 95 15.80 -13.39 33.63
CA LEU A 95 14.59 -12.59 33.48
C LEU A 95 13.99 -12.89 32.09
N CYS A 96 12.68 -13.00 32.04
CA CYS A 96 11.96 -13.20 30.78
C CYS A 96 11.12 -11.96 30.47
N PHE A 97 11.17 -11.55 29.22
CA PHE A 97 10.40 -10.43 28.68
C PHE A 97 9.61 -10.94 27.48
N THR A 98 8.30 -10.80 27.53
CA THR A 98 7.41 -11.22 26.46
C THR A 98 7.00 -10.01 25.62
N TYR A 99 7.05 -10.17 24.30
CA TYR A 99 6.71 -9.14 23.32
C TYR A 99 5.72 -9.68 22.30
N THR A 100 4.84 -8.82 21.85
CA THR A 100 3.95 -9.09 20.71
C THR A 100 4.36 -8.19 19.56
N ILE A 101 4.59 -8.78 18.38
CA ILE A 101 4.86 -8.00 17.17
C ILE A 101 3.57 -7.29 16.76
N ALA A 102 3.65 -5.99 16.56
CA ALA A 102 2.50 -5.18 16.14
C ALA A 102 1.79 -5.81 14.93
N PRO A 103 0.47 -5.72 14.84
CA PRO A 103 -0.25 -6.19 13.65
C PRO A 103 0.19 -5.39 12.41
N GLN A 104 0.21 -6.06 11.25
CA GLN A 104 0.53 -5.40 10.00
C GLN A 104 -0.46 -4.27 9.71
N LYS A 105 0.05 -3.07 9.50
CA LYS A 105 -0.74 -1.89 9.13
C LYS A 105 -1.32 -2.07 7.73
N GLN A 106 -2.46 -1.47 7.45
CA GLN A 106 -3.07 -1.45 6.13
C GLN A 106 -2.70 -0.14 5.42
N ALA A 107 -2.36 -0.21 4.13
CA ALA A 107 -2.18 0.99 3.32
C ALA A 107 -3.50 1.78 3.20
N LEU A 108 -3.39 3.09 3.10
CA LEU A 108 -4.53 3.97 2.91
C LEU A 108 -5.05 3.86 1.48
N LYS A 109 -6.36 3.96 1.30
CA LYS A 109 -6.99 3.97 -0.02
C LYS A 109 -6.40 5.07 -0.90
N PRO A 110 -6.19 4.84 -2.20
CA PRO A 110 -5.89 5.91 -3.16
C PRO A 110 -6.97 7.00 -3.18
N THR A 111 -6.58 8.19 -3.58
CA THR A 111 -7.45 9.31 -3.92
C THR A 111 -7.25 9.69 -5.38
N ALA A 112 -8.23 10.35 -5.99
CA ALA A 112 -8.17 10.75 -7.39
C ALA A 112 -8.35 12.26 -7.56
N THR A 113 -7.79 12.80 -8.64
CA THR A 113 -7.98 14.17 -9.12
C THR A 113 -8.29 14.12 -10.62
N PRO A 114 -9.42 14.64 -11.08
CA PRO A 114 -10.46 15.31 -10.28
C PRO A 114 -11.08 14.36 -9.25
N ALA A 115 -11.50 14.93 -8.10
CA ALA A 115 -12.22 14.15 -7.09
C ALA A 115 -13.61 13.76 -7.62
N THR A 116 -14.06 12.57 -7.28
CA THR A 116 -15.39 12.07 -7.67
C THR A 116 -16.03 11.30 -6.52
N GLN A 117 -17.34 11.15 -6.56
CA GLN A 117 -18.13 10.36 -5.61
C GLN A 117 -19.04 9.42 -6.39
N GLU A 118 -19.24 8.21 -5.90
CA GLU A 118 -20.10 7.21 -6.52
C GLU A 118 -21.55 7.73 -6.73
N SER A 119 -22.07 8.46 -5.74
CA SER A 119 -23.42 9.04 -5.79
C SER A 119 -23.53 10.30 -6.65
N ALA A 120 -22.41 10.93 -7.01
CA ALA A 120 -22.34 12.14 -7.82
C ALA A 120 -21.07 12.13 -8.67
N PRO A 121 -21.04 11.35 -9.76
CA PRO A 121 -19.89 11.25 -10.64
C PRO A 121 -19.51 12.62 -11.23
N THR A 122 -18.22 12.92 -11.18
CA THR A 122 -17.68 14.15 -11.77
C THR A 122 -17.58 14.00 -13.28
N THR A 123 -18.09 14.97 -14.03
CA THR A 123 -17.93 15.00 -15.50
C THR A 123 -16.49 15.36 -15.86
N VAL A 124 -15.89 14.56 -16.72
CA VAL A 124 -14.52 14.73 -17.22
C VAL A 124 -14.55 14.67 -18.75
N THR A 125 -13.80 15.56 -19.39
CA THR A 125 -13.71 15.59 -20.84
C THR A 125 -12.90 14.40 -21.36
N PRO A 126 -13.33 13.71 -22.43
CA PRO A 126 -12.53 12.71 -23.10
C PRO A 126 -11.13 13.23 -23.45
N GLY A 127 -10.10 12.44 -23.15
CA GLY A 127 -8.69 12.84 -23.31
C GLY A 127 -8.06 13.53 -22.09
N ASP A 128 -8.85 13.98 -21.13
CA ASP A 128 -8.33 14.52 -19.88
C ASP A 128 -7.71 13.42 -19.00
N LYS A 129 -6.84 13.86 -18.09
CA LYS A 129 -6.10 12.97 -17.18
C LYS A 129 -6.78 12.84 -15.83
N ILE A 130 -6.89 11.60 -15.37
CA ILE A 130 -7.23 11.26 -14.00
C ILE A 130 -5.92 10.93 -13.27
N LEU A 131 -5.62 11.65 -12.20
CA LEU A 131 -4.44 11.46 -11.40
C LEU A 131 -4.79 10.74 -10.10
N LEU A 132 -4.04 9.68 -9.77
CA LEU A 132 -4.18 8.95 -8.52
C LEU A 132 -3.04 9.31 -7.57
N SER A 133 -3.33 9.34 -6.28
CA SER A 133 -2.33 9.53 -5.22
C SER A 133 -2.63 8.67 -4.00
N SER A 134 -1.59 8.37 -3.20
CA SER A 134 -1.72 7.65 -1.94
C SER A 134 -0.91 8.35 -0.85
N SER A 135 -1.50 8.44 0.34
CA SER A 135 -0.84 9.01 1.52
C SER A 135 0.05 8.01 2.25
N THR A 136 0.06 6.73 1.87
CA THR A 136 0.98 5.74 2.44
C THR A 136 2.36 5.92 1.86
N LYS A 137 3.32 6.25 2.71
CA LYS A 137 4.72 6.47 2.29
C LYS A 137 5.28 5.22 1.61
N GLY A 138 5.90 5.41 0.45
CA GLY A 138 6.53 4.32 -0.31
C GLY A 138 5.55 3.38 -1.00
N SER A 139 4.26 3.72 -1.05
CA SER A 139 3.28 2.91 -1.78
C SER A 139 3.33 3.15 -3.29
N SER A 140 3.08 2.09 -4.04
CA SER A 140 2.72 2.11 -5.45
C SER A 140 1.22 1.90 -5.60
N ILE A 141 0.62 2.50 -6.62
CA ILE A 141 -0.81 2.33 -6.93
C ILE A 141 -0.95 1.38 -8.11
N TYR A 142 -1.93 0.50 -8.03
CA TYR A 142 -2.33 -0.41 -9.10
C TYR A 142 -3.81 -0.22 -9.38
N TYR A 143 -4.21 -0.34 -10.64
CA TYR A 143 -5.57 -0.06 -11.06
C TYR A 143 -6.05 -0.98 -12.16
N THR A 144 -7.38 -1.04 -12.32
CA THR A 144 -8.09 -1.63 -13.47
C THR A 144 -9.11 -0.62 -13.98
N ILE A 145 -9.55 -0.80 -15.22
CA ILE A 145 -10.59 0.03 -15.88
C ILE A 145 -11.68 -0.83 -16.54
N ASP A 146 -11.67 -2.11 -16.27
CA ASP A 146 -12.62 -3.10 -16.81
C ASP A 146 -13.70 -3.53 -15.79
N GLY A 147 -13.79 -2.83 -14.67
CA GLY A 147 -14.71 -3.14 -13.57
C GLY A 147 -14.23 -4.22 -12.62
N SER A 148 -13.08 -4.84 -12.86
CA SER A 148 -12.49 -5.82 -11.94
C SER A 148 -11.72 -5.15 -10.81
N THR A 149 -11.67 -5.80 -9.64
CA THR A 149 -10.81 -5.37 -8.53
C THR A 149 -9.34 -5.64 -8.86
N PRO A 150 -8.43 -4.66 -8.68
CA PRO A 150 -7.00 -4.88 -8.88
C PRO A 150 -6.45 -5.97 -7.94
N VAL A 151 -5.72 -6.93 -8.50
CA VAL A 151 -5.09 -8.03 -7.76
C VAL A 151 -3.59 -7.83 -7.74
N VAL A 152 -3.01 -7.67 -6.54
CA VAL A 152 -1.56 -7.56 -6.34
C VAL A 152 -1.15 -8.37 -5.12
N GLU A 153 -0.15 -9.22 -5.28
CA GLU A 153 0.35 -10.11 -4.24
C GLU A 153 1.88 -10.06 -4.16
N TRP A 154 2.42 -10.10 -2.95
CA TRP A 154 3.84 -10.29 -2.72
C TRP A 154 4.19 -11.78 -2.75
N VAL A 155 5.11 -12.17 -3.64
CA VAL A 155 5.68 -13.52 -3.71
C VAL A 155 7.17 -13.40 -3.40
N GLY A 156 7.52 -13.57 -2.14
CA GLY A 156 8.85 -13.25 -1.64
C GLY A 156 9.09 -11.73 -1.68
N LYS A 157 10.04 -11.27 -2.50
CA LYS A 157 10.34 -9.84 -2.69
C LYS A 157 9.78 -9.27 -4.00
N GLU A 158 9.08 -10.06 -4.78
CA GLU A 158 8.53 -9.66 -6.06
C GLU A 158 7.02 -9.44 -5.96
N LEU A 159 6.54 -8.42 -6.67
CA LEU A 159 5.11 -8.19 -6.84
C LEU A 159 4.60 -8.95 -8.05
N LYS A 160 3.52 -9.72 -7.84
CA LYS A 160 2.72 -10.30 -8.92
C LYS A 160 1.36 -9.64 -8.95
N PHE A 161 0.84 -9.41 -10.15
CA PHE A 161 -0.45 -8.78 -10.34
C PHE A 161 -1.29 -9.53 -11.36
N GLY A 162 -2.61 -9.38 -11.22
CA GLY A 162 -3.59 -10.00 -12.10
C GLY A 162 -3.50 -9.48 -13.54
N GLU A 163 -4.04 -10.22 -14.47
CA GLU A 163 -3.94 -9.97 -15.91
C GLU A 163 -4.39 -8.55 -16.32
N ASN A 164 -5.48 -8.04 -15.71
CA ASN A 164 -6.03 -6.73 -16.02
C ASN A 164 -5.52 -5.61 -15.10
N THR A 165 -4.68 -5.95 -14.10
CA THR A 165 -4.11 -5.01 -13.15
C THR A 165 -2.90 -4.30 -13.76
N LYS A 166 -2.94 -2.97 -13.77
CA LYS A 166 -1.89 -2.11 -14.32
C LYS A 166 -1.19 -1.32 -13.22
N PRO A 167 0.13 -1.17 -13.26
CA PRO A 167 0.82 -0.22 -12.39
C PRO A 167 0.48 1.20 -12.83
N TYR A 168 0.20 2.08 -11.85
CA TYR A 168 -0.06 3.48 -12.11
C TYR A 168 1.23 4.28 -12.23
N ASN A 169 1.32 5.09 -13.29
CA ASN A 169 2.41 6.04 -13.50
C ASN A 169 1.88 7.48 -13.32
N ALA A 170 2.36 8.16 -12.28
CA ALA A 170 1.94 9.52 -11.97
C ALA A 170 2.29 10.54 -13.07
N GLY A 171 3.34 10.31 -13.86
CA GLY A 171 3.72 11.17 -14.99
C GLY A 171 2.75 11.09 -16.17
N GLU A 172 2.12 9.95 -16.36
CA GLU A 172 1.19 9.69 -17.45
C GLU A 172 -0.27 9.95 -17.05
N GLY A 173 -0.65 9.55 -15.84
CA GLY A 173 -2.04 9.54 -15.40
C GLY A 173 -2.86 8.45 -16.10
N ILE A 174 -4.16 8.42 -15.85
CA ILE A 174 -5.12 7.58 -16.58
C ILE A 174 -5.86 8.51 -17.53
N ILE A 175 -5.78 8.24 -18.83
CA ILE A 175 -6.45 9.05 -19.85
C ILE A 175 -7.89 8.58 -19.98
N MET A 176 -8.85 9.52 -19.90
CA MET A 176 -10.26 9.24 -20.17
C MET A 176 -10.45 8.86 -21.64
N PRO A 177 -11.02 7.68 -21.96
CA PRO A 177 -11.21 7.26 -23.35
C PRO A 177 -11.98 8.27 -24.19
N LEU A 178 -11.72 8.31 -25.51
CA LEU A 178 -12.27 9.33 -26.41
C LEU A 178 -13.67 8.97 -26.95
N ASP A 179 -13.92 7.69 -27.19
CA ASP A 179 -15.05 7.21 -27.99
C ASP A 179 -16.06 6.40 -27.15
N GLU A 180 -16.23 6.78 -25.88
CA GLU A 180 -17.17 6.12 -24.97
C GLU A 180 -18.22 7.09 -24.45
N GLU A 181 -19.35 6.56 -23.99
CA GLU A 181 -20.46 7.29 -23.41
C GLU A 181 -20.83 6.74 -22.04
N GLY A 182 -21.55 7.53 -21.24
CA GLY A 182 -22.02 7.12 -19.93
C GLY A 182 -20.98 7.31 -18.84
N TYR A 183 -20.41 6.23 -18.31
CA TYR A 183 -19.49 6.30 -17.17
C TYR A 183 -18.19 5.56 -17.44
N PHE A 184 -17.10 6.15 -16.97
CA PHE A 184 -15.78 5.55 -16.91
C PHE A 184 -15.42 5.25 -15.45
N THR A 185 -15.08 4.00 -15.15
CA THR A 185 -14.80 3.56 -13.79
C THR A 185 -13.36 3.11 -13.65
N VAL A 186 -12.69 3.61 -12.61
CA VAL A 186 -11.34 3.22 -12.23
C VAL A 186 -11.39 2.57 -10.85
N HIS A 187 -10.93 1.33 -10.75
CA HIS A 187 -10.72 0.62 -9.50
C HIS A 187 -9.24 0.70 -9.14
N ALA A 188 -8.89 1.04 -7.91
CA ALA A 188 -7.49 1.23 -7.52
C ALA A 188 -7.20 0.76 -6.10
N ILE A 189 -5.99 0.22 -5.89
CA ILE A 189 -5.44 -0.12 -4.58
C ILE A 189 -4.04 0.48 -4.43
N ALA A 190 -3.66 0.79 -3.19
CA ALA A 190 -2.29 1.15 -2.83
C ALA A 190 -1.59 -0.06 -2.18
N VAL A 191 -0.37 -0.32 -2.60
CA VAL A 191 0.48 -1.44 -2.15
C VAL A 191 1.81 -0.88 -1.67
N ALA A 192 2.23 -1.25 -0.47
CA ALA A 192 3.51 -0.86 0.11
C ALA A 192 4.15 -2.06 0.81
N GLU A 193 5.49 -2.09 0.84
CA GLU A 193 6.23 -3.08 1.61
C GLU A 193 5.85 -2.98 3.09
N ASP A 194 5.74 -4.11 3.78
CA ASP A 194 5.33 -4.22 5.18
C ASP A 194 3.90 -3.77 5.52
N TYR A 195 3.08 -3.43 4.52
CA TYR A 195 1.65 -3.13 4.69
C TYR A 195 0.78 -4.20 4.05
N LYS A 196 -0.42 -4.39 4.61
CA LYS A 196 -1.51 -5.02 3.85
C LYS A 196 -1.92 -4.06 2.74
N ASN A 197 -2.31 -4.59 1.58
CA ASN A 197 -2.88 -3.78 0.51
C ASN A 197 -4.02 -2.91 1.04
N SER A 198 -4.18 -1.71 0.51
CA SER A 198 -5.33 -0.89 0.87
C SER A 198 -6.65 -1.60 0.54
N GLN A 199 -7.72 -1.12 1.14
CA GLN A 199 -9.03 -1.39 0.58
C GLN A 199 -9.10 -0.77 -0.82
N GLU A 200 -9.94 -1.34 -1.68
CA GLU A 200 -10.23 -0.81 -3.01
C GLU A 200 -10.84 0.60 -2.93
N ALA A 201 -10.38 1.47 -3.81
CA ALA A 201 -11.01 2.75 -4.10
C ALA A 201 -11.62 2.67 -5.49
N ILE A 202 -12.87 3.11 -5.62
CA ILE A 202 -13.62 3.14 -6.88
C ILE A 202 -13.86 4.60 -7.24
N PHE A 203 -13.50 4.97 -8.46
CA PHE A 203 -13.67 6.32 -8.98
C PHE A 203 -14.53 6.25 -10.23
N ILE A 204 -15.71 6.91 -10.20
CA ILE A 204 -16.67 6.93 -11.30
C ILE A 204 -16.69 8.33 -11.88
N TYR A 205 -16.46 8.43 -13.18
CA TYR A 205 -16.50 9.67 -13.93
C TYR A 205 -17.59 9.59 -15.00
N ALA A 206 -18.30 10.70 -15.20
CA ALA A 206 -19.28 10.80 -16.25
C ALA A 206 -18.65 11.41 -17.51
N TYR A 207 -19.04 10.92 -18.67
CA TYR A 207 -18.80 11.60 -19.93
C TYR A 207 -19.73 12.83 -20.02
N PRO A 208 -19.29 13.93 -20.67
CA PRO A 208 -20.18 15.04 -20.95
C PRO A 208 -21.37 14.55 -21.82
N ASP A 209 -22.52 15.15 -21.61
CA ASP A 209 -23.68 14.86 -22.44
C ASP A 209 -23.35 15.07 -23.92
N ALA A 210 -23.81 14.17 -24.78
CA ALA A 210 -23.61 14.29 -26.21
C ALA A 210 -24.25 15.56 -26.77
N VAL A 211 -23.57 16.25 -27.70
CA VAL A 211 -24.12 17.37 -28.45
C VAL A 211 -25.36 16.88 -29.21
N GLN A 212 -26.49 17.57 -29.03
CA GLN A 212 -27.72 17.20 -29.72
C GLN A 212 -27.54 17.30 -31.24
N SER A 213 -28.18 16.38 -31.98
CA SER A 213 -28.14 16.40 -33.42
C SER A 213 -28.70 17.73 -33.97
N PRO A 214 -28.06 18.31 -34.97
CA PRO A 214 -28.59 19.50 -35.60
C PRO A 214 -29.90 19.20 -36.31
N TYR A 215 -30.75 20.21 -36.42
CA TYR A 215 -32.00 20.14 -37.15
C TYR A 215 -32.12 21.31 -38.11
N ALA A 216 -32.84 21.10 -39.20
CA ALA A 216 -33.14 22.15 -40.18
C ALA A 216 -34.44 22.86 -39.86
N ASN A 217 -34.55 24.14 -40.22
CA ASN A 217 -35.79 24.91 -40.11
C ASN A 217 -36.85 24.46 -41.11
N ILE A 218 -36.47 23.69 -42.12
CA ILE A 218 -37.33 23.12 -43.16
C ILE A 218 -37.14 21.61 -43.15
N PRO A 219 -38.20 20.81 -43.14
CA PRO A 219 -38.08 19.36 -43.25
C PRO A 219 -37.48 18.95 -44.60
N SER A 220 -36.91 17.73 -44.65
CA SER A 220 -36.41 17.17 -45.91
C SER A 220 -37.51 17.13 -46.97
N GLY A 221 -37.19 17.52 -48.19
CA GLY A 221 -38.13 17.58 -49.32
C GLY A 221 -37.66 18.55 -50.38
N SER A 222 -38.48 18.76 -51.41
CA SER A 222 -38.25 19.76 -52.48
C SER A 222 -38.48 21.16 -51.94
N VAL A 223 -37.62 22.08 -52.29
CA VAL A 223 -37.71 23.50 -51.92
C VAL A 223 -37.50 24.36 -53.18
N ASP A 224 -38.07 25.56 -53.21
CA ASP A 224 -37.88 26.49 -54.31
C ASP A 224 -36.43 26.99 -54.37
N LEU A 225 -35.97 27.29 -55.58
CA LEU A 225 -34.68 27.85 -55.83
C LEU A 225 -34.50 29.16 -55.04
N GLY A 226 -33.40 29.27 -54.26
CA GLY A 226 -33.12 30.41 -53.42
C GLY A 226 -33.68 30.33 -51.99
N THR A 227 -34.37 29.24 -51.64
CA THR A 227 -34.83 29.00 -50.27
C THR A 227 -33.63 28.82 -49.34
N LYS A 228 -33.63 29.54 -48.20
CA LYS A 228 -32.58 29.42 -47.17
C LYS A 228 -32.92 28.29 -46.22
N VAL A 229 -32.07 27.28 -46.16
CA VAL A 229 -32.09 26.24 -45.14
C VAL A 229 -31.18 26.66 -43.99
N LEU A 230 -31.73 26.78 -42.78
CA LEU A 230 -31.00 27.13 -41.58
C LEU A 230 -30.83 25.86 -40.72
N LEU A 231 -29.59 25.51 -40.44
CA LEU A 231 -29.26 24.47 -39.50
C LEU A 231 -29.14 25.07 -38.08
N LYS A 232 -29.76 24.41 -37.12
CA LYS A 232 -29.76 24.82 -35.71
C LYS A 232 -29.36 23.67 -34.83
N ASN A 233 -28.75 23.98 -33.70
CA ASN A 233 -28.46 23.04 -32.62
C ASN A 233 -29.03 23.59 -31.31
N ARG A 234 -29.49 22.70 -30.41
CA ARG A 234 -30.02 23.09 -29.10
C ARG A 234 -28.93 23.11 -28.04
N THR A 235 -27.75 22.52 -28.32
CA THR A 235 -26.62 22.55 -27.40
C THR A 235 -25.92 23.91 -27.55
N GLU A 236 -25.83 24.65 -26.46
CA GLU A 236 -25.17 25.95 -26.41
C GLU A 236 -23.68 25.81 -26.74
N GLY A 237 -23.16 26.68 -27.58
CA GLY A 237 -21.74 26.67 -27.97
C GLY A 237 -21.36 25.61 -29.01
N ALA A 238 -22.28 24.75 -29.44
CA ALA A 238 -22.01 23.73 -30.42
C ALA A 238 -21.75 24.33 -31.82
N SER A 239 -20.73 23.82 -32.51
CA SER A 239 -20.46 24.15 -33.92
C SER A 239 -21.14 23.11 -34.83
N ILE A 240 -21.75 23.59 -35.93
CA ILE A 240 -22.37 22.72 -36.94
C ILE A 240 -21.45 22.65 -38.15
N HIS A 241 -21.02 21.44 -38.48
CA HIS A 241 -20.25 21.15 -39.69
C HIS A 241 -21.22 20.47 -40.70
N TYR A 242 -21.19 20.88 -41.98
CA TYR A 242 -22.03 20.30 -43.01
C TYR A 242 -21.31 20.15 -44.34
N THR A 243 -21.77 19.26 -45.15
CA THR A 243 -21.34 19.09 -46.54
C THR A 243 -22.56 19.21 -47.46
N ILE A 244 -22.35 19.83 -48.62
CA ILE A 244 -23.36 19.84 -49.68
C ILE A 244 -22.87 18.90 -50.78
N LYS A 245 -23.67 17.92 -51.12
CA LYS A 245 -23.48 17.11 -52.31
C LYS A 245 -24.47 17.56 -53.35
N THR A 246 -24.00 17.96 -54.50
CA THR A 246 -24.83 18.16 -55.68
C THR A 246 -24.66 16.92 -56.54
N ASP A 247 -25.73 16.14 -56.72
CA ASP A 247 -25.73 15.10 -57.72
C ASP A 247 -25.54 15.80 -59.06
N GLY A 248 -24.36 15.62 -59.65
CA GLY A 248 -24.10 16.12 -60.97
C GLY A 248 -24.98 15.40 -61.97
N THR A 249 -26.03 16.08 -62.36
CA THR A 249 -26.64 15.77 -63.64
C THR A 249 -25.72 16.34 -64.70
N GLU A 250 -25.28 15.48 -65.62
CA GLU A 250 -24.61 15.85 -66.86
C GLU A 250 -25.29 17.02 -67.54
#